data_0ea2f396ce2519caad447146e7f069b0
#
_entry.id   0ea2f396ce2519caad447146e7f069b0
#
_cell.length_a   1.000
_cell.length_b   1.000
_cell.length_c   1.000
_cell.angle_alpha   90.00
_cell.angle_beta   90.00
_cell.angle_gamma   90.00
#
_symmetry.space_group_name_H-M   'P 1'
#
loop_
_entity.id
_entity.type
_entity.pdbx_description
1 polymer ?
#
loop_
_entity_poly.entity_id
_entity_poly.type
_entity_poly.pdbx_seq_one_letter_code
_entity_poly.pdbx_strand_id
1 'polypeptide(L)'
;MVKATHRPLITASQIHGQNAAKVVPQKINGNLLGSISKRKHVMIALPCMKAAVTTPIATLMCDCVLEGLKPGGKWVYSFRIINDYFPTEYARNVLCRHFLESDAEYMWFIDSDTMPDANSFKLFDVDADIVAGVYPIGRQERGNRVLAVDWGMYNKSPEHENGWLALPLEAYQNGEVIDVDAVATGCMVIKRKVIEHFAKTAERDSDGTPAIFFWPKIATGKSICSDDFDFCKRAKAAGFDIKVHTSVRWGHLKFKDMRDVYEQLKSAWMAGYDEASEEGGYTALKDTLELEDNVVRPQ
;
A
#
# COMPACT_ATOMS: atom_id res chain seq x y z
N MET A 1 46.58 19.97 23.78
CA MET A 1 45.46 20.84 23.36
C MET A 1 45.42 20.85 21.83
N VAL A 2 44.54 20.09 21.24
CA VAL A 2 44.34 20.02 19.77
C VAL A 2 43.20 20.98 19.44
N LYS A 3 43.48 22.02 18.65
CA LYS A 3 42.48 22.98 18.19
C LYS A 3 41.56 22.30 17.14
N ALA A 4 40.29 22.15 17.48
CA ALA A 4 39.27 21.74 16.53
C ALA A 4 39.03 22.85 15.50
N THR A 5 39.36 22.60 14.25
CA THR A 5 39.03 23.48 13.11
C THR A 5 37.57 23.23 12.72
N HIS A 6 36.71 24.18 13.00
CA HIS A 6 35.34 24.20 12.48
C HIS A 6 35.38 24.35 10.95
N ARG A 7 34.89 23.36 10.22
CA ARG A 7 34.53 23.54 8.83
C ARG A 7 33.14 24.23 8.77
N PRO A 8 32.96 25.28 7.96
CA PRO A 8 31.67 25.94 7.83
C PRO A 8 30.70 25.00 7.12
N LEU A 9 29.46 24.92 7.63
CA LEU A 9 28.35 24.26 7.00
C LEU A 9 28.00 24.98 5.70
N ILE A 10 28.02 24.25 4.58
CA ILE A 10 27.60 24.76 3.28
C ILE A 10 26.06 24.92 3.32
N THR A 11 25.57 26.14 3.18
CA THR A 11 24.13 26.42 3.13
C THR A 11 23.55 26.05 1.76
N ALA A 12 22.28 25.63 1.74
CA ALA A 12 21.57 25.19 0.51
C ALA A 12 21.59 26.23 -0.62
N SER A 13 21.79 27.52 -0.32
CA SER A 13 21.92 28.60 -1.32
C SER A 13 23.25 28.58 -2.10
N GLN A 14 24.26 27.89 -1.60
CA GLN A 14 25.58 27.78 -2.27
C GLN A 14 25.64 26.64 -3.29
N ILE A 15 24.66 25.72 -3.28
CA ILE A 15 24.62 24.58 -4.23
C ILE A 15 23.98 24.99 -5.57
N HIS A 16 23.24 26.07 -5.64
CA HIS A 16 22.53 26.50 -6.84
C HIS A 16 23.31 27.47 -7.77
N GLY A 17 24.56 27.73 -7.49
CA GLY A 17 25.31 28.83 -8.14
C GLY A 17 26.30 28.48 -9.24
N GLN A 18 26.64 27.23 -9.51
CA GLN A 18 27.65 26.94 -10.56
C GLN A 18 27.32 25.62 -11.29
N ASN A 19 27.13 25.75 -12.62
CA ASN A 19 26.89 24.70 -13.62
C ASN A 19 25.42 24.29 -13.89
N ALA A 20 24.55 25.27 -14.14
CA ALA A 20 23.46 25.01 -15.08
C ALA A 20 24.08 24.88 -16.47
N ALA A 21 24.55 23.68 -16.84
CA ALA A 21 24.77 23.35 -18.22
C ALA A 21 23.47 23.67 -18.96
N LYS A 22 23.51 24.58 -19.95
CA LYS A 22 22.39 24.81 -20.86
C LYS A 22 22.05 23.47 -21.50
N VAL A 23 21.07 22.76 -20.93
CA VAL A 23 20.42 21.63 -21.58
C VAL A 23 19.74 22.25 -22.80
N VAL A 24 20.39 22.19 -23.95
CA VAL A 24 19.77 22.51 -25.24
C VAL A 24 18.62 21.48 -25.35
N PRO A 25 17.35 21.90 -25.40
CA PRO A 25 16.26 20.97 -25.56
C PRO A 25 16.48 20.24 -26.88
N GLN A 26 16.88 18.97 -26.84
CA GLN A 26 16.83 18.13 -28.02
C GLN A 26 15.39 18.18 -28.51
N LYS A 27 15.18 18.52 -29.81
CA LYS A 27 13.87 18.46 -30.44
C LYS A 27 13.31 17.06 -30.21
N ILE A 28 12.43 16.93 -29.23
CA ILE A 28 11.67 15.70 -29.02
C ILE A 28 10.87 15.51 -30.32
N ASN A 29 11.12 14.41 -31.02
CA ASN A 29 10.43 14.10 -32.27
C ASN A 29 8.91 14.23 -32.03
N GLY A 30 8.23 15.08 -32.79
CA GLY A 30 6.80 15.36 -32.65
C GLY A 30 5.92 14.10 -32.68
N ASN A 31 6.42 13.00 -33.27
CA ASN A 31 5.78 11.68 -33.26
C ASN A 31 5.75 11.03 -31.87
N LEU A 32 6.71 11.31 -30.99
CA LEU A 32 6.72 10.76 -29.63
C LEU A 32 5.65 11.43 -28.76
N LEU A 33 5.53 12.76 -28.84
CA LEU A 33 4.51 13.52 -28.09
C LEU A 33 3.09 13.17 -28.57
N GLY A 34 2.87 13.02 -29.89
CA GLY A 34 1.57 12.60 -30.45
C GLY A 34 1.19 11.18 -30.09
N SER A 35 2.14 10.27 -29.83
CA SER A 35 1.85 8.91 -29.36
C SER A 35 1.54 8.87 -27.85
N ILE A 36 2.13 9.74 -27.06
CA ILE A 36 1.89 9.83 -25.60
C ILE A 36 0.49 10.38 -25.32
N SER A 37 0.01 11.36 -26.07
CA SER A 37 -1.31 11.98 -25.88
C SER A 37 -2.51 11.04 -26.07
N LYS A 38 -2.30 9.86 -26.64
CA LYS A 38 -3.33 8.83 -26.84
C LYS A 38 -3.33 7.75 -25.75
N ARG A 39 -2.41 7.83 -24.80
CA ARG A 39 -2.26 6.83 -23.75
C ARG A 39 -3.13 7.17 -22.55
N LYS A 40 -3.60 6.15 -21.86
CA LYS A 40 -4.32 6.31 -20.60
C LYS A 40 -3.37 6.80 -19.52
N HIS A 41 -3.77 7.85 -18.82
CA HIS A 41 -2.95 8.45 -17.78
C HIS A 41 -3.32 7.88 -16.39
N VAL A 42 -2.30 7.42 -15.68
CA VAL A 42 -2.38 6.94 -14.30
C VAL A 42 -1.64 7.92 -13.40
N MET A 43 -2.31 8.45 -12.39
CA MET A 43 -1.67 9.18 -11.31
C MET A 43 -1.38 8.24 -10.15
N ILE A 44 -0.10 7.99 -9.88
CA ILE A 44 0.35 7.28 -8.69
C ILE A 44 0.30 8.23 -7.49
N ALA A 45 -0.45 7.84 -6.47
CA ALA A 45 -0.76 8.64 -5.30
C ALA A 45 -0.17 7.99 -4.04
N LEU A 46 0.86 8.62 -3.45
CA LEU A 46 1.57 8.12 -2.28
C LEU A 46 1.32 9.01 -1.06
N PRO A 47 0.48 8.61 -0.11
CA PRO A 47 0.48 9.20 1.23
C PRO A 47 1.71 8.70 1.98
N CYS A 48 2.65 9.60 2.29
CA CYS A 48 3.94 9.25 2.88
C CYS A 48 4.11 9.90 4.25
N MET A 49 4.04 9.12 5.33
CA MET A 49 4.09 9.65 6.69
C MET A 49 5.50 10.06 7.18
N LYS A 50 6.56 9.59 6.54
CA LYS A 50 7.95 9.77 7.03
C LYS A 50 8.91 10.26 5.96
N ALA A 51 8.40 10.90 4.91
CA ALA A 51 9.19 11.35 3.75
C ALA A 51 10.13 10.25 3.19
N ALA A 52 9.71 8.97 3.32
CA ALA A 52 10.47 7.81 2.89
C ALA A 52 9.54 6.77 2.24
N VAL A 53 10.02 6.13 1.20
CA VAL A 53 9.37 5.00 0.55
C VAL A 53 10.27 3.78 0.60
N THR A 54 9.69 2.59 0.48
CA THR A 54 10.50 1.35 0.39
C THR A 54 11.27 1.32 -0.93
N THR A 55 12.40 0.60 -0.95
CA THR A 55 13.16 0.38 -2.20
C THR A 55 12.31 -0.22 -3.32
N PRO A 56 11.42 -1.22 -3.07
CA PRO A 56 10.52 -1.73 -4.11
C PRO A 56 9.58 -0.67 -4.70
N ILE A 57 9.10 0.30 -3.91
CA ILE A 57 8.30 1.42 -4.46
C ILE A 57 9.16 2.28 -5.38
N ALA A 58 10.39 2.62 -4.98
CA ALA A 58 11.29 3.38 -5.83
C ALA A 58 11.59 2.63 -7.16
N THR A 59 11.76 1.32 -7.10
CA THR A 59 11.91 0.47 -8.30
C THR A 59 10.65 0.52 -9.17
N LEU A 60 9.46 0.33 -8.58
CA LEU A 60 8.19 0.44 -9.31
C LEU A 60 8.02 1.80 -10.00
N MET A 61 8.44 2.90 -9.35
CA MET A 61 8.39 4.23 -9.96
C MET A 61 9.27 4.32 -11.20
N CYS A 62 10.47 3.72 -11.17
CA CYS A 62 11.34 3.62 -12.34
C CYS A 62 10.69 2.76 -13.44
N ASP A 63 10.10 1.62 -13.08
CA ASP A 63 9.41 0.73 -14.02
C ASP A 63 8.22 1.43 -14.70
N CYS A 64 7.46 2.25 -13.96
CA CYS A 64 6.38 3.07 -14.50
C CYS A 64 6.89 4.08 -15.56
N VAL A 65 8.02 4.73 -15.29
CA VAL A 65 8.65 5.63 -16.27
C VAL A 65 9.07 4.85 -17.51
N LEU A 66 9.73 3.72 -17.35
CA LEU A 66 10.17 2.87 -18.45
C LEU A 66 8.99 2.33 -19.27
N GLU A 67 7.92 1.88 -18.58
CA GLU A 67 6.69 1.43 -19.24
C GLU A 67 6.04 2.56 -20.04
N GLY A 68 6.00 3.76 -19.48
CA GLY A 68 5.50 4.96 -20.15
C GLY A 68 6.31 5.38 -21.35
N LEU A 69 7.57 4.98 -21.47
CA LEU A 69 8.44 5.28 -22.61
C LEU A 69 8.39 4.22 -23.72
N LYS A 70 7.80 3.05 -23.48
CA LYS A 70 7.73 1.97 -24.48
C LYS A 70 6.99 2.43 -25.74
N PRO A 71 7.53 2.19 -26.93
CA PRO A 71 6.80 2.43 -28.17
C PRO A 71 5.49 1.64 -28.21
N GLY A 72 4.37 2.31 -28.50
CA GLY A 72 3.05 1.66 -28.52
C GLY A 72 2.47 1.31 -27.14
N GLY A 73 3.11 1.76 -26.06
CA GLY A 73 2.62 1.58 -24.69
C GLY A 73 1.21 2.17 -24.52
N LYS A 74 0.39 1.52 -23.69
CA LYS A 74 -1.00 1.92 -23.42
C LYS A 74 -1.11 2.97 -22.31
N TRP A 75 -0.09 3.08 -21.46
CA TRP A 75 -0.13 3.81 -20.20
C TRP A 75 0.94 4.90 -20.13
N VAL A 76 0.64 5.97 -19.42
CA VAL A 76 1.58 6.99 -18.98
C VAL A 76 1.32 7.26 -17.50
N TYR A 77 2.39 7.54 -16.75
CA TYR A 77 2.31 7.65 -15.31
C TYR A 77 2.79 9.02 -14.82
N SER A 78 2.09 9.59 -13.85
CA SER A 78 2.56 10.72 -13.06
C SER A 78 2.56 10.36 -11.58
N PHE A 79 3.33 11.10 -10.79
CA PHE A 79 3.51 10.81 -9.37
C PHE A 79 3.07 12.01 -8.53
N ARG A 80 2.34 11.76 -7.47
CA ARG A 80 2.01 12.72 -6.42
C ARG A 80 2.31 12.10 -5.07
N ILE A 81 3.27 12.68 -4.36
CA ILE A 81 3.70 12.25 -3.04
C ILE A 81 3.34 13.35 -2.05
N ILE A 82 2.60 13.00 -1.02
CA ILE A 82 2.24 13.91 0.07
C ILE A 82 2.97 13.43 1.32
N ASN A 83 3.88 14.26 1.80
CA ASN A 83 4.70 13.94 2.98
C ASN A 83 4.11 14.58 4.24
N ASP A 84 4.24 13.85 5.36
CA ASP A 84 4.00 14.35 6.72
C ASP A 84 2.59 14.90 6.99
N TYR A 85 1.60 14.50 6.19
CA TYR A 85 0.20 14.81 6.47
C TYR A 85 -0.42 13.76 7.37
N PHE A 86 -0.95 14.21 8.48
CA PHE A 86 -1.69 13.40 9.44
C PHE A 86 -3.05 14.04 9.71
N PRO A 87 -4.12 13.28 9.79
CA PRO A 87 -4.21 11.82 9.65
C PRO A 87 -4.13 11.36 8.17
N THR A 88 -3.93 10.06 7.94
CA THR A 88 -3.69 9.48 6.60
C THR A 88 -4.84 9.74 5.62
N GLU A 89 -6.09 9.70 6.09
CA GLU A 89 -7.26 10.01 5.27
C GLU A 89 -7.23 11.43 4.73
N TYR A 90 -6.64 12.38 5.45
CA TYR A 90 -6.47 13.74 4.96
C TYR A 90 -5.46 13.78 3.81
N ALA A 91 -4.33 13.08 3.94
CA ALA A 91 -3.38 12.94 2.84
C ALA A 91 -4.03 12.32 1.59
N ARG A 92 -4.87 11.29 1.76
CA ARG A 92 -5.64 10.69 0.66
C ARG A 92 -6.60 11.69 0.02
N ASN A 93 -7.26 12.53 0.79
CA ASN A 93 -8.16 13.58 0.29
C ASN A 93 -7.42 14.65 -0.51
N VAL A 94 -6.25 15.09 -0.05
CA VAL A 94 -5.38 16.01 -0.81
C VAL A 94 -4.94 15.38 -2.12
N LEU A 95 -4.59 14.10 -2.12
CA LEU A 95 -4.26 13.36 -3.34
C LEU A 95 -5.46 13.25 -4.29
N CYS A 96 -6.68 13.05 -3.77
CA CYS A 96 -7.91 13.09 -4.57
C CYS A 96 -8.14 14.47 -5.21
N ARG A 97 -7.86 15.58 -4.50
CA ARG A 97 -7.91 16.91 -5.10
C ARG A 97 -6.94 17.04 -6.26
N HIS A 98 -5.67 16.68 -6.07
CA HIS A 98 -4.66 16.71 -7.16
C HIS A 98 -5.06 15.84 -8.35
N PHE A 99 -5.69 14.69 -8.07
CA PHE A 99 -6.21 13.83 -9.13
C PHE A 99 -7.33 14.48 -9.92
N LEU A 100 -8.29 15.13 -9.25
CA LEU A 100 -9.39 15.85 -9.89
C LEU A 100 -8.91 17.03 -10.73
N GLU A 101 -7.82 17.69 -10.31
CA GLU A 101 -7.17 18.80 -11.02
C GLU A 101 -6.32 18.34 -12.22
N SER A 102 -6.02 17.02 -12.33
CA SER A 102 -5.24 16.44 -13.42
C SER A 102 -6.14 15.90 -14.53
N ASP A 103 -5.54 15.42 -15.62
CA ASP A 103 -6.18 14.68 -16.71
C ASP A 103 -6.11 13.15 -16.56
N ALA A 104 -5.58 12.64 -15.42
CA ALA A 104 -5.43 11.21 -15.20
C ALA A 104 -6.77 10.48 -15.19
N GLU A 105 -6.86 9.35 -15.87
CA GLU A 105 -8.06 8.50 -15.91
C GLU A 105 -8.13 7.51 -14.75
N TYR A 106 -6.97 7.19 -14.19
CA TYR A 106 -6.81 6.23 -13.08
C TYR A 106 -5.98 6.85 -11.97
N MET A 107 -6.39 6.60 -10.73
CA MET A 107 -5.64 6.90 -9.54
C MET A 107 -5.14 5.59 -8.94
N TRP A 108 -3.84 5.49 -8.68
CA TRP A 108 -3.24 4.32 -8.06
C TRP A 108 -2.68 4.68 -6.69
N PHE A 109 -3.39 4.34 -5.64
CA PHE A 109 -2.91 4.47 -4.27
C PHE A 109 -1.86 3.42 -3.96
N ILE A 110 -0.75 3.87 -3.36
CA ILE A 110 0.37 3.05 -2.89
C ILE A 110 0.76 3.57 -1.51
N ASP A 111 0.61 2.79 -0.46
CA ASP A 111 1.09 3.17 0.88
C ASP A 111 2.62 3.07 0.92
N SER A 112 3.27 4.05 1.58
CA SER A 112 4.74 4.20 1.56
C SER A 112 5.52 3.06 2.21
N ASP A 113 4.86 2.19 2.98
CA ASP A 113 5.42 1.02 3.64
C ASP A 113 5.05 -0.31 2.98
N THR A 114 4.44 -0.28 1.79
CA THR A 114 4.21 -1.49 0.99
C THR A 114 5.43 -1.86 0.15
N MET A 115 5.46 -3.09 -0.34
CA MET A 115 6.56 -3.64 -1.13
C MET A 115 6.00 -4.24 -2.43
N PRO A 116 5.88 -3.44 -3.51
CA PRO A 116 5.41 -3.88 -4.82
C PRO A 116 6.15 -5.09 -5.36
N ASP A 117 5.46 -5.93 -6.12
CA ASP A 117 6.00 -7.07 -6.84
C ASP A 117 5.99 -6.87 -8.36
N ALA A 118 6.56 -7.82 -9.09
CA ALA A 118 6.64 -7.79 -10.55
C ALA A 118 5.27 -7.91 -11.26
N ASN A 119 4.21 -8.32 -10.54
CA ASN A 119 2.87 -8.46 -11.09
C ASN A 119 2.03 -7.18 -10.98
N SER A 120 2.57 -6.12 -10.40
CA SER A 120 1.83 -4.88 -10.08
C SER A 120 1.05 -4.29 -11.26
N PHE A 121 1.58 -4.38 -12.47
CA PHE A 121 0.91 -3.86 -13.67
C PHE A 121 -0.31 -4.68 -14.12
N LYS A 122 -0.49 -5.90 -13.63
CA LYS A 122 -1.67 -6.73 -13.93
C LYS A 122 -2.98 -6.13 -13.39
N LEU A 123 -2.90 -5.20 -12.44
CA LEU A 123 -4.06 -4.44 -11.98
C LEU A 123 -4.78 -3.72 -13.12
N PHE A 124 -4.04 -3.30 -14.16
CA PHE A 124 -4.58 -2.57 -15.30
C PHE A 124 -5.16 -3.48 -16.41
N ASP A 125 -5.01 -4.80 -16.28
CA ASP A 125 -5.62 -5.78 -17.17
C ASP A 125 -7.05 -6.13 -16.73
N VAL A 126 -7.46 -5.72 -15.52
CA VAL A 126 -8.78 -5.98 -14.95
C VAL A 126 -9.73 -4.83 -15.28
N ASP A 127 -10.82 -5.14 -15.95
CA ASP A 127 -11.89 -4.15 -16.19
C ASP A 127 -12.85 -4.10 -15.00
N ALA A 128 -12.53 -3.26 -14.02
CA ALA A 128 -13.37 -2.97 -12.87
C ALA A 128 -13.23 -1.49 -12.48
N ASP A 129 -14.11 -0.99 -11.63
CA ASP A 129 -14.11 0.41 -11.18
C ASP A 129 -13.03 0.66 -10.12
N ILE A 130 -12.83 -0.34 -9.27
CA ILE A 130 -11.77 -0.39 -8.26
C ILE A 130 -11.09 -1.75 -8.38
N VAL A 131 -9.76 -1.75 -8.51
CA VAL A 131 -8.95 -2.97 -8.59
C VAL A 131 -7.85 -2.90 -7.54
N ALA A 132 -7.67 -3.95 -6.76
CA ALA A 132 -6.61 -4.02 -5.77
C ALA A 132 -5.72 -5.26 -5.94
N GLY A 133 -4.47 -5.12 -5.53
CA GLY A 133 -3.63 -6.23 -5.13
C GLY A 133 -3.81 -6.52 -3.64
N VAL A 134 -3.22 -7.60 -3.17
CA VAL A 134 -3.27 -8.00 -1.76
C VAL A 134 -1.91 -7.78 -1.09
N TYR A 135 -1.95 -7.49 0.20
CA TYR A 135 -0.74 -7.44 1.04
C TYR A 135 -1.11 -7.78 2.49
N PRO A 136 -0.17 -8.34 3.27
CA PRO A 136 -0.46 -8.78 4.63
C PRO A 136 -0.72 -7.59 5.56
N ILE A 137 -1.84 -7.64 6.28
CA ILE A 137 -2.22 -6.68 7.31
C ILE A 137 -2.20 -7.38 8.65
N GLY A 138 -1.29 -6.94 9.53
CA GLY A 138 -1.22 -7.47 10.88
C GLY A 138 -2.27 -6.82 11.78
N ARG A 139 -3.07 -7.62 12.45
CA ARG A 139 -4.00 -7.18 13.50
C ARG A 139 -3.49 -7.63 14.86
N GLN A 140 -3.49 -6.71 15.81
CA GLN A 140 -3.24 -7.06 17.21
C GLN A 140 -4.59 -7.29 17.88
N GLU A 141 -4.90 -8.52 18.21
CA GLU A 141 -6.08 -8.84 19.01
C GLU A 141 -5.87 -8.33 20.45
N ARG A 142 -6.90 -7.66 20.99
CA ARG A 142 -6.87 -7.16 22.37
C ARG A 142 -6.67 -8.31 23.36
N GLY A 143 -5.54 -8.29 24.06
CA GLY A 143 -5.21 -9.25 25.12
C GLY A 143 -4.42 -10.48 24.67
N ASN A 144 -4.32 -10.76 23.38
CA ASN A 144 -3.47 -11.80 22.84
C ASN A 144 -2.26 -11.19 22.12
N ARG A 145 -1.07 -11.75 22.36
CA ARG A 145 0.15 -11.42 21.61
C ARG A 145 0.13 -11.98 20.17
N VAL A 146 -0.92 -12.69 19.80
CA VAL A 146 -1.05 -13.32 18.48
C VAL A 146 -1.38 -12.25 17.48
N LEU A 147 -0.50 -12.07 16.51
CA LEU A 147 -0.72 -11.24 15.35
C LEU A 147 -1.54 -12.03 14.34
N ALA A 148 -2.85 -11.82 14.31
CA ALA A 148 -3.63 -12.29 13.17
C ALA A 148 -3.18 -11.50 11.93
N VAL A 149 -2.89 -12.18 10.85
CA VAL A 149 -2.52 -11.59 9.57
C VAL A 149 -3.59 -11.94 8.55
N ASP A 150 -4.14 -10.94 7.89
CA ASP A 150 -5.02 -11.12 6.75
C ASP A 150 -4.44 -10.46 5.48
N TRP A 151 -5.04 -10.73 4.33
CA TRP A 151 -4.54 -10.26 3.03
C TRP A 151 -5.17 -8.96 2.55
N GLY A 152 -5.85 -8.23 3.42
CA GLY A 152 -6.44 -6.93 3.08
C GLY A 152 -7.59 -6.99 2.08
N MET A 153 -8.28 -8.12 1.99
CA MET A 153 -9.47 -8.33 1.17
C MET A 153 -10.61 -8.94 1.99
N TYR A 154 -11.83 -8.40 1.84
CA TYR A 154 -12.91 -8.70 2.76
C TYR A 154 -14.27 -8.75 2.07
N ASN A 155 -15.15 -9.61 2.60
CA ASN A 155 -16.57 -9.57 2.29
C ASN A 155 -17.39 -9.19 3.53
N LYS A 156 -18.56 -8.59 3.31
CA LYS A 156 -19.52 -8.38 4.38
C LYS A 156 -19.99 -9.71 4.92
N SER A 157 -20.04 -9.81 6.25
CA SER A 157 -20.54 -10.97 6.94
C SER A 157 -21.26 -10.53 8.22
N PRO A 158 -22.61 -10.56 8.25
CA PRO A 158 -23.37 -10.20 9.45
C PRO A 158 -23.09 -11.09 10.66
N GLU A 159 -22.54 -12.29 10.43
CA GLU A 159 -22.20 -13.26 11.46
C GLU A 159 -20.90 -12.92 12.20
N HIS A 160 -20.05 -12.07 11.62
CA HIS A 160 -18.83 -11.62 12.28
C HIS A 160 -19.06 -10.38 13.14
N GLU A 161 -18.44 -10.35 14.31
CA GLU A 161 -18.58 -9.28 15.32
C GLU A 161 -18.40 -7.87 14.74
N ASN A 162 -17.48 -7.69 13.80
CA ASN A 162 -17.22 -6.41 13.13
C ASN A 162 -17.93 -6.27 11.78
N GLY A 163 -18.75 -7.25 11.37
CA GLY A 163 -19.49 -7.24 10.10
C GLY A 163 -18.65 -7.55 8.84
N TRP A 164 -17.39 -7.99 9.01
CA TRP A 164 -16.47 -8.27 7.91
C TRP A 164 -15.75 -9.60 8.06
N LEU A 165 -15.72 -10.38 7.00
CA LEU A 165 -14.97 -11.62 6.87
C LEU A 165 -13.70 -11.35 6.04
N ALA A 166 -12.53 -11.56 6.64
CA ALA A 166 -11.27 -11.59 5.91
C ALA A 166 -11.23 -12.83 5.02
N LEU A 167 -10.89 -12.65 3.75
CA LEU A 167 -10.83 -13.73 2.78
C LEU A 167 -9.42 -14.34 2.79
N PRO A 168 -9.29 -15.68 2.96
CA PRO A 168 -8.01 -16.36 2.89
C PRO A 168 -7.54 -16.43 1.43
N LEU A 169 -6.33 -15.92 1.16
CA LEU A 169 -5.77 -15.92 -0.19
C LEU A 169 -5.58 -17.34 -0.76
N GLU A 170 -5.35 -18.30 0.13
CA GLU A 170 -5.12 -19.70 -0.15
C GLU A 170 -6.36 -20.41 -0.74
N ALA A 171 -7.55 -19.82 -0.54
CA ALA A 171 -8.80 -20.33 -1.12
C ALA A 171 -8.94 -20.04 -2.62
N TYR A 172 -8.06 -19.21 -3.21
CA TYR A 172 -8.14 -18.75 -4.60
C TYR A 172 -6.95 -19.19 -5.43
N GLN A 173 -7.19 -19.42 -6.73
CA GLN A 173 -6.09 -19.71 -7.64
C GLN A 173 -5.21 -18.49 -7.87
N ASN A 174 -3.92 -18.71 -8.09
CA ASN A 174 -2.99 -17.64 -8.39
C ASN A 174 -3.33 -17.00 -9.76
N GLY A 175 -3.64 -15.70 -9.75
CA GLY A 175 -4.05 -14.97 -10.95
C GLY A 175 -5.57 -14.91 -11.16
N GLU A 176 -6.35 -15.49 -10.28
CA GLU A 176 -7.80 -15.31 -10.27
C GLU A 176 -8.18 -13.86 -9.97
N VAL A 177 -9.22 -13.38 -10.62
CA VAL A 177 -9.81 -12.06 -10.34
C VAL A 177 -11.13 -12.28 -9.62
N ILE A 178 -11.21 -11.84 -8.38
CA ILE A 178 -12.35 -12.08 -7.50
C ILE A 178 -13.08 -10.79 -7.17
N ASP A 179 -14.41 -10.89 -7.02
CA ASP A 179 -15.25 -9.80 -6.49
C ASP A 179 -15.14 -9.79 -4.96
N VAL A 180 -15.01 -8.58 -4.40
CA VAL A 180 -14.93 -8.38 -2.95
C VAL A 180 -15.76 -7.16 -2.52
N ASP A 181 -16.07 -7.06 -1.23
CA ASP A 181 -16.81 -5.90 -0.70
C ASP A 181 -15.90 -4.79 -0.19
N ALA A 182 -14.69 -5.13 0.27
CA ALA A 182 -13.70 -4.13 0.69
C ALA A 182 -12.27 -4.64 0.50
N VAL A 183 -11.38 -3.67 0.27
CA VAL A 183 -9.93 -3.86 0.13
C VAL A 183 -9.20 -2.74 0.86
N ALA A 184 -7.96 -3.00 1.23
CA ALA A 184 -7.09 -1.99 1.80
C ALA A 184 -6.48 -1.09 0.69
N THR A 185 -6.26 0.19 1.00
CA THR A 185 -5.86 1.20 0.00
C THR A 185 -4.40 1.14 -0.44
N GLY A 186 -3.53 0.46 0.29
CA GLY A 186 -2.08 0.47 0.02
C GLY A 186 -1.66 -0.13 -1.33
N CYS A 187 -2.56 -0.80 -2.05
CA CYS A 187 -2.40 -1.27 -3.42
C CYS A 187 -3.75 -1.23 -4.15
N MET A 188 -4.25 -0.02 -4.48
CA MET A 188 -5.60 0.16 -5.01
C MET A 188 -5.61 1.09 -6.22
N VAL A 189 -6.09 0.61 -7.36
CA VAL A 189 -6.36 1.40 -8.57
C VAL A 189 -7.82 1.77 -8.63
N ILE A 190 -8.13 3.05 -8.87
CA ILE A 190 -9.49 3.60 -8.90
C ILE A 190 -9.70 4.35 -10.21
N LYS A 191 -10.78 4.04 -10.94
CA LYS A 191 -11.18 4.82 -12.12
C LYS A 191 -11.65 6.22 -11.73
N ARG A 192 -11.37 7.23 -12.55
CA ARG A 192 -11.75 8.64 -12.34
C ARG A 192 -13.22 8.80 -11.97
N LYS A 193 -14.13 8.12 -12.64
CA LYS A 193 -15.57 8.23 -12.40
C LYS A 193 -15.99 7.97 -10.94
N VAL A 194 -15.23 7.13 -10.21
CA VAL A 194 -15.51 6.82 -8.79
C VAL A 194 -15.16 8.02 -7.92
N ILE A 195 -13.97 8.59 -8.09
CA ILE A 195 -13.54 9.77 -7.32
C ILE A 195 -14.44 10.98 -7.65
N GLU A 196 -14.77 11.19 -8.93
CA GLU A 196 -15.69 12.26 -9.35
C GLU A 196 -17.10 12.08 -8.76
N HIS A 197 -17.59 10.84 -8.65
CA HIS A 197 -18.87 10.56 -8.03
C HIS A 197 -18.91 11.08 -6.58
N PHE A 198 -17.91 10.73 -5.78
CA PHE A 198 -17.86 11.17 -4.39
C PHE A 198 -17.58 12.67 -4.25
N ALA A 199 -16.73 13.23 -5.12
CA ALA A 199 -16.39 14.66 -5.08
C ALA A 199 -17.59 15.58 -5.33
N LYS A 200 -18.67 15.10 -5.95
CA LYS A 200 -19.90 15.89 -6.22
C LYS A 200 -20.64 16.28 -4.95
N THR A 201 -20.61 15.43 -3.93
CA THR A 201 -21.36 15.61 -2.69
C THR A 201 -20.47 15.73 -1.46
N ALA A 202 -19.15 15.55 -1.62
CA ALA A 202 -18.19 15.66 -0.53
C ALA A 202 -18.15 17.11 0.01
N GLU A 203 -18.15 17.22 1.32
CA GLU A 203 -17.76 18.48 1.98
C GLU A 203 -16.33 18.84 1.58
N ARG A 204 -16.04 20.14 1.54
CA ARG A 204 -14.71 20.64 1.18
C ARG A 204 -14.19 21.50 2.30
N ASP A 205 -12.90 21.40 2.55
CA ASP A 205 -12.21 22.30 3.45
C ASP A 205 -11.90 23.68 2.79
N SER A 206 -11.22 24.56 3.53
CA SER A 206 -10.91 25.92 3.08
C SER A 206 -10.05 26.01 1.82
N ASP A 207 -9.27 24.98 1.52
CA ASP A 207 -8.42 24.90 0.31
C ASP A 207 -9.05 24.11 -0.83
N GLY A 208 -10.33 23.72 -0.67
CA GLY A 208 -11.11 23.02 -1.68
C GLY A 208 -10.91 21.50 -1.70
N THR A 209 -10.20 20.92 -0.73
CA THR A 209 -9.99 19.48 -0.61
C THR A 209 -11.28 18.75 -0.28
N PRO A 210 -11.74 17.78 -1.11
CA PRO A 210 -12.97 17.05 -0.85
C PRO A 210 -12.77 15.97 0.21
N ALA A 211 -13.69 15.82 1.15
CA ALA A 211 -13.71 14.76 2.14
C ALA A 211 -14.24 13.44 1.53
N ILE A 212 -13.42 12.76 0.74
CA ILE A 212 -13.75 11.49 0.09
C ILE A 212 -13.42 10.31 1.01
N PHE A 213 -12.26 10.34 1.65
CA PHE A 213 -11.83 9.36 2.65
C PHE A 213 -11.98 9.97 4.05
N PHE A 214 -12.65 9.28 4.94
CA PHE A 214 -12.80 9.69 6.34
C PHE A 214 -13.09 8.48 7.23
N TRP A 215 -12.77 8.63 8.50
CA TRP A 215 -13.12 7.63 9.51
C TRP A 215 -14.52 7.94 10.04
N PRO A 216 -15.53 7.15 9.68
CA PRO A 216 -16.88 7.38 10.17
C PRO A 216 -16.92 7.15 11.68
N LYS A 217 -17.48 8.11 12.43
CA LYS A 217 -17.54 8.08 13.89
C LYS A 217 -18.99 8.03 14.35
N ILE A 218 -19.25 7.26 15.40
CA ILE A 218 -20.52 7.33 16.15
C ILE A 218 -20.48 8.50 17.13
N ALA A 219 -21.64 8.82 17.75
CA ALA A 219 -21.79 9.95 18.68
C ALA A 219 -20.78 9.96 19.85
N THR A 220 -20.25 8.81 20.24
CA THR A 220 -19.19 8.69 21.29
C THR A 220 -17.78 9.04 20.78
N GLY A 221 -17.61 9.41 19.52
CA GLY A 221 -16.30 9.68 18.89
C GLY A 221 -15.53 8.42 18.50
N LYS A 222 -16.04 7.22 18.73
CA LYS A 222 -15.41 5.96 18.28
C LYS A 222 -15.60 5.78 16.78
N SER A 223 -14.56 5.32 16.09
CA SER A 223 -14.65 4.94 14.69
C SER A 223 -15.46 3.65 14.55
N ILE A 224 -16.31 3.58 13.53
CA ILE A 224 -17.10 2.39 13.18
C ILE A 224 -16.25 1.43 12.34
N CYS A 225 -15.45 1.97 11.43
CA CYS A 225 -14.52 1.25 10.57
C CYS A 225 -13.40 2.19 10.12
N SER A 226 -12.39 1.68 9.43
CA SER A 226 -11.35 2.50 8.81
C SER A 226 -11.87 3.26 7.59
N ASP A 227 -11.11 4.25 7.13
CA ASP A 227 -11.46 5.10 5.99
C ASP A 227 -11.55 4.32 4.67
N ASP A 228 -10.71 3.30 4.48
CA ASP A 228 -10.71 2.42 3.31
C ASP A 228 -11.96 1.51 3.28
N PHE A 229 -12.35 0.93 4.41
CA PHE A 229 -13.60 0.15 4.52
C PHE A 229 -14.83 1.01 4.27
N ASP A 230 -14.88 2.22 4.84
CA ASP A 230 -15.98 3.14 4.60
C ASP A 230 -16.08 3.54 3.13
N PHE A 231 -14.93 3.88 2.51
CA PHE A 231 -14.86 4.20 1.09
C PHE A 231 -15.38 3.02 0.23
N CYS A 232 -14.91 1.80 0.46
CA CYS A 232 -15.35 0.61 -0.26
C CYS A 232 -16.86 0.35 -0.07
N LYS A 233 -17.36 0.47 1.16
CA LYS A 233 -18.78 0.33 1.48
C LYS A 233 -19.65 1.31 0.70
N ARG A 234 -19.23 2.57 0.63
CA ARG A 234 -19.95 3.61 -0.13
C ARG A 234 -19.85 3.38 -1.63
N ALA A 235 -18.68 2.94 -2.13
CA ALA A 235 -18.49 2.60 -3.54
C ALA A 235 -19.42 1.47 -3.99
N LYS A 236 -19.50 0.38 -3.23
CA LYS A 236 -20.45 -0.72 -3.50
C LYS A 236 -21.90 -0.26 -3.44
N ALA A 237 -22.28 0.59 -2.47
CA ALA A 237 -23.62 1.15 -2.35
C ALA A 237 -24.00 2.06 -3.55
N ALA A 238 -23.00 2.72 -4.16
CA ALA A 238 -23.16 3.52 -5.37
C ALA A 238 -23.14 2.70 -6.66
N GLY A 239 -23.00 1.36 -6.58
CA GLY A 239 -23.01 0.45 -7.72
C GLY A 239 -21.65 0.26 -8.40
N PHE A 240 -20.55 0.70 -7.81
CA PHE A 240 -19.21 0.43 -8.32
C PHE A 240 -18.74 -0.97 -7.92
N ASP A 241 -18.05 -1.63 -8.84
CA ASP A 241 -17.46 -2.94 -8.59
C ASP A 241 -16.06 -2.80 -8.00
N ILE A 242 -15.73 -3.75 -7.12
CA ILE A 242 -14.41 -3.86 -6.47
C ILE A 242 -13.89 -5.25 -6.71
N LYS A 243 -12.71 -5.36 -7.33
CA LYS A 243 -12.08 -6.64 -7.63
C LYS A 243 -10.65 -6.70 -7.09
N VAL A 244 -10.22 -7.91 -6.79
CA VAL A 244 -8.85 -8.23 -6.39
C VAL A 244 -8.22 -9.12 -7.44
N HIS A 245 -6.97 -8.82 -7.82
CA HIS A 245 -6.15 -9.70 -8.65
C HIS A 245 -5.19 -10.50 -7.76
N THR A 246 -5.46 -11.78 -7.55
CA THR A 246 -4.79 -12.62 -6.54
C THR A 246 -3.32 -12.91 -6.82
N SER A 247 -2.79 -12.64 -8.03
CA SER A 247 -1.35 -12.73 -8.29
C SER A 247 -0.57 -11.45 -7.99
N VAL A 248 -1.24 -10.33 -7.71
CA VAL A 248 -0.59 -9.09 -7.26
C VAL A 248 -0.48 -9.16 -5.75
N ARG A 249 0.67 -9.63 -5.26
CA ARG A 249 0.91 -9.96 -3.84
C ARG A 249 2.05 -9.12 -3.31
N TRP A 250 1.72 -7.98 -2.76
CA TRP A 250 2.73 -7.07 -2.22
C TRP A 250 3.16 -7.47 -0.82
N GLY A 251 4.37 -7.12 -0.44
CA GLY A 251 4.80 -7.15 0.95
C GLY A 251 4.32 -5.91 1.71
N HIS A 252 4.46 -5.96 3.04
CA HIS A 252 4.13 -4.85 3.94
C HIS A 252 5.22 -4.72 4.99
N LEU A 253 5.97 -3.62 4.96
CA LEU A 253 7.05 -3.38 5.89
C LEU A 253 6.52 -2.82 7.20
N LYS A 254 6.70 -3.57 8.28
CA LYS A 254 6.43 -3.10 9.64
C LYS A 254 7.70 -3.23 10.47
N PHE A 255 8.10 -2.14 11.10
CA PHE A 255 9.18 -2.20 12.08
C PHE A 255 8.66 -2.87 13.34
N LYS A 256 9.27 -4.00 13.72
CA LYS A 256 8.96 -4.75 14.92
C LYS A 256 10.24 -5.04 15.69
N ASP A 257 10.12 -5.16 17.01
CA ASP A 257 11.20 -5.73 17.82
C ASP A 257 11.35 -7.22 17.43
N MET A 258 12.55 -7.61 17.02
CA MET A 258 12.82 -8.99 16.61
C MET A 258 12.64 -10.00 17.74
N ARG A 259 12.73 -9.57 18.99
CA ARG A 259 12.41 -10.42 20.16
C ARG A 259 10.92 -10.77 20.16
N ASP A 260 10.02 -9.81 19.87
CA ASP A 260 8.59 -10.08 19.78
C ASP A 260 8.27 -11.02 18.63
N VAL A 261 8.96 -10.88 17.48
CA VAL A 261 8.82 -11.80 16.34
C VAL A 261 9.28 -13.20 16.72
N TYR A 262 10.42 -13.33 17.40
CA TYR A 262 10.94 -14.61 17.85
C TYR A 262 9.96 -15.32 18.80
N GLU A 263 9.45 -14.61 19.83
CA GLU A 263 8.49 -15.20 20.79
C GLU A 263 7.18 -15.62 20.11
N GLN A 264 6.72 -14.87 19.10
CA GLN A 264 5.53 -15.23 18.32
C GLN A 264 5.76 -16.50 17.49
N LEU A 265 6.90 -16.58 16.78
CA LEU A 265 7.26 -17.77 16.00
C LEU A 265 7.45 -19.00 16.89
N LYS A 266 8.13 -18.83 18.04
CA LYS A 266 8.31 -19.89 19.03
C LYS A 266 6.96 -20.40 19.56
N SER A 267 6.04 -19.50 19.90
CA SER A 267 4.71 -19.88 20.40
C SER A 267 3.89 -20.62 19.35
N ALA A 268 3.90 -20.16 18.09
CA ALA A 268 3.21 -20.81 16.98
C ALA A 268 3.82 -22.21 16.69
N TRP A 269 5.15 -22.31 16.75
CA TRP A 269 5.84 -23.57 16.56
C TRP A 269 5.55 -24.58 17.67
N MET A 270 5.53 -24.14 18.95
CA MET A 270 5.17 -24.98 20.09
C MET A 270 3.72 -25.47 20.01
N ALA A 271 2.76 -24.60 19.60
CA ALA A 271 1.37 -25.01 19.42
C ALA A 271 1.22 -26.08 18.32
N GLY A 272 1.89 -25.91 17.18
CA GLY A 272 1.91 -26.93 16.12
C GLY A 272 2.61 -28.24 16.53
N TYR A 273 3.59 -28.15 17.46
CA TYR A 273 4.25 -29.31 18.01
C TYR A 273 3.33 -30.12 18.93
N ASP A 274 2.53 -29.44 19.77
CA ASP A 274 1.59 -30.11 20.68
C ASP A 274 0.49 -30.86 19.87
N GLU A 275 -0.07 -30.24 18.82
CA GLU A 275 -1.01 -30.90 17.90
C GLU A 275 -0.39 -32.11 17.20
N ALA A 276 0.84 -31.98 16.68
CA ALA A 276 1.53 -33.06 16.00
C ALA A 276 1.96 -34.22 16.95
N SER A 277 2.22 -33.92 18.22
CA SER A 277 2.57 -34.92 19.23
C SER A 277 1.39 -35.76 19.67
N GLU A 278 0.19 -35.20 19.72
CA GLU A 278 -1.06 -35.91 19.97
C GLU A 278 -1.42 -36.88 18.84
N GLU A 279 -1.06 -36.57 17.60
CA GLU A 279 -1.26 -37.43 16.43
C GLU A 279 -0.13 -38.47 16.21
N GLY A 280 0.88 -38.54 17.09
CA GLY A 280 1.93 -39.59 17.08
C GLY A 280 3.09 -39.35 16.10
N GLY A 281 3.33 -38.12 15.65
CA GLY A 281 4.15 -37.85 14.48
C GLY A 281 5.56 -37.24 14.65
N TYR A 282 6.10 -36.88 15.84
CA TYR A 282 7.42 -36.21 15.90
C TYR A 282 8.23 -36.46 17.17
N THR A 283 8.81 -37.63 17.32
CA THR A 283 9.84 -37.88 18.35
C THR A 283 11.22 -37.29 17.97
N ALA A 284 11.51 -37.12 16.68
CA ALA A 284 12.83 -36.71 16.19
C ALA A 284 13.19 -35.22 16.41
N LEU A 285 12.21 -34.33 16.58
CA LEU A 285 12.46 -32.88 16.76
C LEU A 285 12.75 -32.51 18.23
N LYS A 286 12.24 -33.30 19.18
CA LYS A 286 12.49 -33.07 20.62
C LYS A 286 13.98 -33.27 20.96
N ASP A 287 14.60 -34.26 20.37
CA ASP A 287 16.02 -34.57 20.56
C ASP A 287 16.96 -33.48 20.01
N THR A 288 16.51 -32.74 18.98
CA THR A 288 17.27 -31.62 18.41
C THR A 288 17.25 -30.37 19.30
N LEU A 289 16.15 -30.12 19.99
CA LEU A 289 16.00 -28.97 20.89
C LEU A 289 16.71 -29.16 22.22
N GLU A 290 16.75 -30.37 22.75
CA GLU A 290 17.50 -30.67 23.98
C GLU A 290 19.01 -30.56 23.77
N LEU A 291 19.48 -30.62 22.52
CA LEU A 291 20.89 -30.40 22.16
C LEU A 291 21.27 -28.91 22.13
N GLU A 292 20.34 -28.00 21.85
CA GLU A 292 20.64 -26.54 21.83
C GLU A 292 20.67 -25.92 23.24
N ASP A 293 19.96 -26.45 24.22
CA ASP A 293 20.03 -25.98 25.63
C ASP A 293 21.38 -26.31 26.29
N ASN A 294 22.19 -27.20 25.68
CA ASN A 294 23.51 -27.57 26.17
C ASN A 294 24.67 -26.81 25.53
N VAL A 295 24.43 -25.78 24.71
CA VAL A 295 25.49 -24.91 24.19
C VAL A 295 25.99 -24.03 25.33
N VAL A 296 27.13 -24.42 25.89
CA VAL A 296 27.89 -23.72 26.91
C VAL A 296 28.08 -22.25 26.51
N ARG A 297 27.53 -21.34 27.31
CA ARG A 297 27.84 -19.90 27.17
C ARG A 297 29.30 -19.69 27.46
N PRO A 298 30.12 -19.06 26.61
CA PRO A 298 31.47 -18.63 26.98
C PRO A 298 31.40 -17.63 28.12
N GLN A 299 32.22 -17.82 29.10
CA GLN A 299 32.41 -16.94 30.27
C GLN A 299 32.98 -15.58 29.88
#